data_7b7b2f3ceedca5a4a5cc5b1cda93f1bd
#
_entry.id   7b7b2f3ceedca5a4a5cc5b1cda93f1bd
#
_cell.length_a   1.000
_cell.length_b   1.000
_cell.length_c   1.000
_cell.angle_alpha   90.00
_cell.angle_beta   90.00
_cell.angle_gamma   90.00
#
_symmetry.space_group_name_H-M   'P 1'
#
loop_
_entity.id
_entity.type
_entity.pdbx_description
1 polymer ?
#
loop_
_entity_poly.entity_id
_entity_poly.type
_entity_poly.pdbx_seq_one_letter_code
_entity_poly.pdbx_strand_id
1 'polypeptide(L)'
;MTDLPSMNLDFSKSATVWKFLHDKSFVRGIMGPVGSGKSYGCAAEIMLKAVQQKPSPRDGIRYSRFVIVRNTYPELRTTTIKTWQELFPEDVWGPMRWQPPITHHLKLPSREGAPGIDCEVIFMALSTPQDVRKLLSLELTGAWVNEARELPKAVIDGLTHRVGRYPTQSDGGASWYGIIMDTNPPDADHWWHELAEKNPIGGRFPWKFYRQPGGVLEVSAKDLPENPEANGFVFSGAKWWMVNPSAENKVHLPSGYYEQLLGGKNADWIRCYAEGKYTFVQEGRPVWPEYDDDMMSGDVTYDPQYPLQIGVDFGLTPAAIFGQRTSGGAWKILDELVTFDMGLERFGQELLAKIAASFNKAEVMIWGDPAGNKRDEIYEVTAFDHLRSIGFKASPTDSNAFNVRREAAAAPMNRLVGGKPGLMINKKCLRVRKSLSGGYFFKRQSLGAGQERFKDMPVKNEHSHCGDAFGYLMLGGGEQRRLRRGNYGNSFAGGQTFNAATDFEIF
;
A
#
# COMPACT_ATOMS: atom_id res chain seq x y z
N MET A 1 13.95 38.89 31.48
CA MET A 1 14.55 37.70 30.85
C MET A 1 13.41 36.87 30.33
N THR A 2 13.23 36.83 29.02
CA THR A 2 12.22 35.93 28.42
C THR A 2 12.72 34.50 28.64
N ASP A 3 11.94 33.72 29.37
CA ASP A 3 12.22 32.28 29.54
C ASP A 3 12.35 31.59 28.18
N LEU A 4 13.37 30.70 28.06
CA LEU A 4 13.47 29.89 26.85
C LEU A 4 12.24 28.98 26.75
N PRO A 5 11.71 28.76 25.54
CA PRO A 5 10.68 27.77 25.34
C PRO A 5 11.18 26.41 25.85
N SER A 6 10.51 25.86 26.83
CA SER A 6 10.79 24.52 27.34
C SER A 6 9.86 23.53 26.62
N MET A 7 10.41 22.49 26.05
CA MET A 7 9.66 21.40 25.47
C MET A 7 9.77 20.18 26.37
N ASN A 8 8.66 19.82 26.99
CA ASN A 8 8.60 18.60 27.81
C ASN A 8 8.01 17.47 26.98
N LEU A 9 8.85 16.52 26.56
CA LEU A 9 8.48 15.38 25.73
C LEU A 9 8.65 14.10 26.53
N ASP A 10 7.56 13.42 26.78
CA ASP A 10 7.57 12.11 27.45
C ASP A 10 7.22 10.99 26.48
N PHE A 11 8.22 10.23 26.07
CA PHE A 11 8.08 9.01 25.27
C PHE A 11 8.27 7.72 26.08
N SER A 12 8.26 7.80 27.41
CA SER A 12 8.49 6.64 28.29
C SER A 12 7.49 5.51 28.09
N LYS A 13 6.27 5.84 27.64
CA LYS A 13 5.19 4.88 27.32
C LYS A 13 5.14 4.49 25.84
N SER A 14 6.10 4.94 25.03
CA SER A 14 6.18 4.70 23.58
C SER A 14 7.55 4.12 23.25
N ALA A 15 7.79 2.88 23.65
CA ALA A 15 9.10 2.22 23.58
C ALA A 15 9.67 2.18 22.16
N THR A 16 8.82 2.05 21.14
CA THR A 16 9.27 2.05 19.74
C THR A 16 9.69 3.44 19.30
N VAL A 17 8.93 4.48 19.65
CA VAL A 17 9.31 5.89 19.38
C VAL A 17 10.63 6.21 20.10
N TRP A 18 10.77 5.80 21.35
CA TRP A 18 12.01 5.99 22.11
C TRP A 18 13.22 5.36 21.40
N LYS A 19 13.11 4.10 20.95
CA LYS A 19 14.18 3.43 20.19
C LYS A 19 14.48 4.14 18.88
N PHE A 20 13.45 4.60 18.17
CA PHE A 20 13.57 5.34 16.92
C PHE A 20 14.34 6.65 17.11
N LEU A 21 14.04 7.45 18.14
CA LEU A 21 14.71 8.72 18.46
C LEU A 21 16.20 8.54 18.82
N HIS A 22 16.57 7.40 19.42
CA HIS A 22 17.96 7.12 19.82
C HIS A 22 18.80 6.48 18.71
N ASP A 23 18.19 6.05 17.62
CA ASP A 23 18.90 5.49 16.47
C ASP A 23 19.53 6.63 15.64
N LYS A 24 20.73 6.38 15.11
CA LYS A 24 21.50 7.33 14.30
C LYS A 24 21.65 6.90 12.85
N SER A 25 20.93 5.85 12.42
CA SER A 25 20.98 5.34 11.05
C SER A 25 20.62 6.42 10.05
N PHE A 26 21.22 6.33 8.87
CA PHE A 26 21.08 7.32 7.80
C PHE A 26 19.63 7.48 7.35
N VAL A 27 18.88 6.36 7.18
CA VAL A 27 17.45 6.38 6.90
C VAL A 27 16.74 5.56 7.98
N ARG A 28 15.71 6.13 8.59
CA ARG A 28 14.87 5.47 9.58
C ARG A 28 13.41 5.69 9.27
N GLY A 29 12.63 4.61 9.37
CA GLY A 29 11.19 4.65 9.23
C GLY A 29 10.50 4.09 10.47
N ILE A 30 9.39 4.70 10.87
CA ILE A 30 8.51 4.19 11.92
C ILE A 30 7.11 3.98 11.37
N MET A 31 6.60 2.77 11.52
CA MET A 31 5.27 2.36 11.07
C MET A 31 4.44 1.93 12.28
N GLY A 32 3.15 2.28 12.29
CA GLY A 32 2.26 1.90 13.36
C GLY A 32 0.81 2.36 13.11
N PRO A 33 -0.10 2.03 14.02
CA PRO A 33 -1.51 2.39 13.91
C PRO A 33 -1.74 3.90 14.03
N VAL A 34 -2.94 4.36 13.73
CA VAL A 34 -3.35 5.74 14.02
C VAL A 34 -3.29 6.02 15.52
N GLY A 35 -3.00 7.26 15.90
CA GLY A 35 -2.92 7.67 17.32
C GLY A 35 -1.68 7.19 18.07
N SER A 36 -0.74 6.49 17.43
CA SER A 36 0.44 5.91 18.11
C SER A 36 1.62 6.89 18.35
N GLY A 37 1.46 8.19 18.03
CA GLY A 37 2.45 9.23 18.31
C GLY A 37 3.64 9.31 17.34
N LYS A 38 3.60 8.62 16.20
CA LYS A 38 4.68 8.58 15.18
C LYS A 38 5.11 9.97 14.71
N SER A 39 4.15 10.72 14.16
CA SER A 39 4.41 12.04 13.58
C SER A 39 4.87 13.04 14.64
N TYR A 40 4.35 12.92 15.85
CA TYR A 40 4.79 13.72 16.99
C TYR A 40 6.25 13.43 17.34
N GLY A 41 6.64 12.15 17.36
CA GLY A 41 8.02 11.72 17.54
C GLY A 41 8.95 12.24 16.44
N CYS A 42 8.53 12.18 15.17
CA CYS A 42 9.32 12.71 14.05
C CYS A 42 9.49 14.23 14.11
N ALA A 43 8.45 14.98 14.49
CA ALA A 43 8.55 16.43 14.68
C ALA A 43 9.53 16.79 15.81
N ALA A 44 9.45 16.08 16.94
CA ALA A 44 10.40 16.25 18.06
C ALA A 44 11.84 15.93 17.67
N GLU A 45 12.04 14.90 16.85
CA GLU A 45 13.37 14.48 16.35
C GLU A 45 14.09 15.59 15.60
N ILE A 46 13.37 16.43 14.83
CA ILE A 46 13.99 17.57 14.12
C ILE A 46 14.70 18.48 15.12
N MET A 47 14.03 18.87 16.21
CA MET A 47 14.66 19.73 17.23
C MET A 47 15.79 19.01 17.95
N LEU A 48 15.62 17.73 18.30
CA LEU A 48 16.68 16.94 18.92
C LEU A 48 17.94 16.90 18.04
N LYS A 49 17.78 16.76 16.72
CA LYS A 49 18.90 16.78 15.79
C LYS A 49 19.49 18.18 15.57
N ALA A 50 18.68 19.23 15.63
CA ALA A 50 19.16 20.61 15.61
C ALA A 50 20.05 20.91 16.84
N VAL A 51 19.59 20.52 18.02
CA VAL A 51 20.36 20.66 19.28
C VAL A 51 21.66 19.84 19.29
N GLN A 52 21.68 18.71 18.61
CA GLN A 52 22.83 17.83 18.52
C GLN A 52 23.86 18.23 17.45
N GLN A 53 23.59 19.22 16.60
CA GLN A 53 24.57 19.73 15.64
C GLN A 53 25.77 20.36 16.41
N LYS A 54 26.96 20.25 15.85
CA LYS A 54 28.12 20.96 16.38
C LYS A 54 27.95 22.47 16.19
N PRO A 55 28.37 23.29 17.15
CA PRO A 55 28.41 24.73 16.98
C PRO A 55 29.35 25.12 15.83
N SER A 56 28.97 26.12 15.04
CA SER A 56 29.84 26.72 14.03
C SER A 56 31.08 27.32 14.67
N PRO A 57 32.29 27.08 14.12
CA PRO A 57 33.50 27.68 14.60
C PRO A 57 33.54 29.22 14.41
N ARG A 58 32.66 29.80 13.64
CA ARG A 58 32.59 31.25 13.36
C ARG A 58 31.92 32.03 14.48
N ASP A 59 30.86 31.51 15.05
CA ASP A 59 29.94 32.28 15.92
C ASP A 59 29.35 31.45 17.06
N GLY A 60 29.64 30.13 17.10
CA GLY A 60 29.14 29.26 18.14
C GLY A 60 27.67 28.86 17.99
N ILE A 61 27.03 29.17 16.86
CA ILE A 61 25.63 28.83 16.61
C ILE A 61 25.53 27.43 15.96
N ARG A 62 24.52 26.66 16.35
CA ARG A 62 24.19 25.37 15.74
C ARG A 62 23.25 25.56 14.58
N TYR A 63 23.77 25.47 13.37
CA TYR A 63 23.03 25.59 12.16
C TYR A 63 22.43 24.27 11.71
N SER A 64 21.17 24.30 11.26
CA SER A 64 20.50 23.14 10.64
C SER A 64 19.40 23.56 9.70
N ARG A 65 19.14 22.76 8.67
CA ARG A 65 18.06 22.96 7.72
C ARG A 65 17.38 21.63 7.42
N PHE A 66 16.09 21.55 7.68
CA PHE A 66 15.29 20.37 7.45
C PHE A 66 14.21 20.62 6.40
N VAL A 67 13.84 19.58 5.65
CA VAL A 67 12.64 19.59 4.86
C VAL A 67 11.64 18.59 5.43
N ILE A 68 10.37 19.01 5.52
CA ILE A 68 9.24 18.14 5.87
C ILE A 68 8.43 17.94 4.59
N VAL A 69 8.29 16.68 4.19
CA VAL A 69 7.66 16.29 2.92
C VAL A 69 6.35 15.56 3.17
N ARG A 70 5.31 15.94 2.41
CA ARG A 70 4.02 15.24 2.30
C ARG A 70 3.61 15.17 0.83
N ASN A 71 2.62 14.34 0.48
CA ASN A 71 2.17 14.21 -0.91
C ASN A 71 1.50 15.48 -1.47
N THR A 72 0.63 16.15 -0.70
CA THR A 72 -0.09 17.35 -1.16
C THR A 72 -0.01 18.53 -0.18
N TYR A 73 -0.13 19.77 -0.68
CA TYR A 73 -0.19 20.97 0.17
C TYR A 73 -1.43 21.02 1.08
N PRO A 74 -2.63 20.65 0.64
CA PRO A 74 -3.79 20.58 1.53
C PRO A 74 -3.55 19.68 2.73
N GLU A 75 -3.05 18.46 2.53
CA GLU A 75 -2.75 17.53 3.62
C GLU A 75 -1.60 18.02 4.50
N LEU A 76 -0.53 18.56 3.89
CA LEU A 76 0.56 19.19 4.60
C LEU A 76 0.06 20.25 5.59
N ARG A 77 -0.85 21.14 5.15
CA ARG A 77 -1.43 22.22 5.97
C ARG A 77 -2.41 21.71 7.03
N THR A 78 -3.24 20.75 6.68
CA THR A 78 -4.35 20.31 7.56
C THR A 78 -3.93 19.30 8.61
N THR A 79 -2.80 18.62 8.42
CA THR A 79 -2.31 17.58 9.33
C THR A 79 -0.88 17.86 9.81
N THR A 80 0.11 17.76 8.95
CA THR A 80 1.53 17.79 9.29
C THR A 80 1.95 19.10 9.97
N ILE A 81 1.54 20.25 9.38
CA ILE A 81 1.86 21.56 9.97
C ILE A 81 1.11 21.77 11.29
N LYS A 82 -0.12 21.24 11.44
CA LYS A 82 -0.82 21.33 12.74
C LYS A 82 -0.08 20.58 13.82
N THR A 83 0.34 19.33 13.57
CA THR A 83 1.19 18.57 14.51
C THR A 83 2.50 19.28 14.80
N TRP A 84 3.09 19.93 13.80
CA TRP A 84 4.29 20.74 13.99
C TRP A 84 4.04 21.95 14.92
N GLN A 85 2.94 22.68 14.72
CA GLN A 85 2.59 23.85 15.50
C GLN A 85 2.14 23.53 16.94
N GLU A 86 1.68 22.32 17.22
CA GLU A 86 1.46 21.84 18.58
C GLU A 86 2.76 21.80 19.40
N LEU A 87 3.88 21.45 18.75
CA LEU A 87 5.21 21.44 19.36
C LEU A 87 5.94 22.78 19.27
N PHE A 88 5.72 23.49 18.16
CA PHE A 88 6.43 24.71 17.81
C PHE A 88 5.44 25.84 17.47
N PRO A 89 4.63 26.31 18.44
CA PRO A 89 3.66 27.37 18.21
C PRO A 89 4.35 28.70 17.85
N GLU A 90 3.75 29.49 16.95
CA GLU A 90 4.31 30.70 16.38
C GLU A 90 4.52 31.80 17.42
N ASP A 91 3.71 31.88 18.46
CA ASP A 91 3.84 32.84 19.56
C ASP A 91 5.06 32.58 20.43
N VAL A 92 5.59 31.37 20.43
CA VAL A 92 6.75 30.96 21.23
C VAL A 92 8.02 30.87 20.38
N TRP A 93 7.90 30.31 19.17
CA TRP A 93 9.04 29.97 18.33
C TRP A 93 9.25 30.92 17.13
N GLY A 94 8.39 31.92 17.00
CA GLY A 94 8.42 32.89 15.90
C GLY A 94 7.47 32.55 14.74
N PRO A 95 7.19 33.50 13.86
CA PRO A 95 6.19 33.38 12.82
C PRO A 95 6.62 32.42 11.71
N MET A 96 5.66 31.67 11.17
CA MET A 96 5.83 30.91 9.95
C MET A 96 5.64 31.79 8.71
N ARG A 97 6.41 31.51 7.67
CA ARG A 97 6.17 32.05 6.32
C ARG A 97 5.22 31.10 5.60
N TRP A 98 3.98 31.55 5.34
CA TRP A 98 2.91 30.71 4.76
C TRP A 98 2.90 30.67 3.22
N GLN A 99 3.68 31.49 2.55
CA GLN A 99 3.84 31.41 1.09
C GLN A 99 4.78 30.27 0.71
N PRO A 100 4.47 29.47 -0.34
CA PRO A 100 5.35 28.39 -0.78
C PRO A 100 6.73 28.89 -1.28
N PRO A 101 7.81 28.21 -0.87
CA PRO A 101 7.83 27.13 0.12
C PRO A 101 7.48 27.65 1.51
N ILE A 102 6.55 26.96 2.20
CA ILE A 102 6.21 27.29 3.60
C ILE A 102 7.45 27.01 4.45
N THR A 103 7.82 27.95 5.33
CA THR A 103 8.99 27.78 6.18
C THR A 103 8.72 28.22 7.61
N HIS A 104 9.38 27.55 8.57
CA HIS A 104 9.45 27.97 9.96
C HIS A 104 10.93 28.07 10.36
N HIS A 105 11.33 29.21 10.88
CA HIS A 105 12.72 29.48 11.25
C HIS A 105 12.84 29.57 12.77
N LEU A 106 13.28 28.49 13.40
CA LEU A 106 13.43 28.39 14.86
C LEU A 106 14.79 28.96 15.27
N LYS A 107 14.78 30.01 16.08
CA LYS A 107 16.00 30.66 16.57
C LYS A 107 16.03 30.71 18.09
N LEU A 108 17.09 30.16 18.66
CA LEU A 108 17.39 30.29 20.09
C LEU A 108 18.73 31.00 20.25
N PRO A 109 18.78 32.08 21.04
CA PRO A 109 20.04 32.82 21.28
C PRO A 109 21.04 31.97 22.06
N SER A 110 22.34 32.21 21.84
CA SER A 110 23.40 31.67 22.69
C SER A 110 23.28 32.23 24.11
N ARG A 111 23.57 31.39 25.10
CA ARG A 111 23.66 31.75 26.52
C ARG A 111 24.92 31.18 27.10
N GLU A 112 25.28 31.63 28.32
CA GLU A 112 26.45 31.07 29.05
C GLU A 112 26.31 29.54 29.16
N GLY A 113 27.30 28.84 28.61
CA GLY A 113 27.35 27.37 28.59
C GLY A 113 26.45 26.68 27.56
N ALA A 114 25.63 27.40 26.77
CA ALA A 114 24.73 26.81 25.77
C ALA A 114 24.81 27.52 24.41
N PRO A 115 25.31 26.83 23.36
CA PRO A 115 25.29 27.36 21.98
C PRO A 115 23.90 27.70 21.52
N GLY A 116 23.77 28.79 20.74
CA GLY A 116 22.53 29.15 20.06
C GLY A 116 22.13 28.14 18.99
N ILE A 117 20.91 28.22 18.58
CA ILE A 117 20.31 27.36 17.49
C ILE A 117 19.73 28.24 16.42
N ASP A 118 20.02 27.91 15.18
CA ASP A 118 19.40 28.46 13.99
C ASP A 118 18.95 27.29 13.10
N CYS A 119 17.66 26.94 13.18
CA CYS A 119 17.07 25.80 12.50
C CYS A 119 15.99 26.25 11.53
N GLU A 120 16.24 26.13 10.26
CA GLU A 120 15.26 26.38 9.20
C GLU A 120 14.51 25.09 8.87
N VAL A 121 13.17 25.14 8.86
CA VAL A 121 12.32 24.01 8.49
C VAL A 121 11.49 24.41 7.29
N ILE A 122 11.60 23.68 6.19
CA ILE A 122 10.94 23.89 4.91
C ILE A 122 9.85 22.84 4.75
N PHE A 123 8.63 23.23 4.41
CA PHE A 123 7.51 22.33 4.17
C PHE A 123 7.22 22.24 2.68
N MET A 124 7.24 21.03 2.11
CA MET A 124 7.10 20.78 0.68
C MET A 124 6.11 19.67 0.38
N ALA A 125 5.28 19.88 -0.64
CA ALA A 125 4.45 18.81 -1.21
C ALA A 125 5.17 18.20 -2.43
N LEU A 126 5.31 16.86 -2.44
CA LEU A 126 5.97 16.09 -3.49
C LEU A 126 5.13 14.84 -3.75
N SER A 127 4.43 14.79 -4.86
CA SER A 127 3.48 13.70 -5.17
C SER A 127 3.92 12.80 -6.33
N THR A 128 4.86 13.24 -7.14
CA THR A 128 5.28 12.55 -8.36
C THR A 128 6.80 12.38 -8.43
N PRO A 129 7.31 11.39 -9.18
CA PRO A 129 8.75 11.27 -9.43
C PRO A 129 9.37 12.52 -10.06
N GLN A 130 8.59 13.30 -10.82
CA GLN A 130 9.03 14.56 -11.43
C GLN A 130 9.27 15.67 -10.39
N ASP A 131 8.60 15.61 -9.25
CA ASP A 131 8.78 16.57 -8.15
C ASP A 131 10.17 16.48 -7.51
N VAL A 132 10.91 15.38 -7.74
CA VAL A 132 12.31 15.24 -7.30
C VAL A 132 13.17 16.43 -7.79
N ARG A 133 12.85 17.01 -8.95
CA ARG A 133 13.53 18.22 -9.46
C ARG A 133 13.48 19.40 -8.50
N LYS A 134 12.39 19.53 -7.71
CA LYS A 134 12.24 20.60 -6.72
C LYS A 134 13.23 20.44 -5.56
N LEU A 135 13.73 19.22 -5.32
CA LEU A 135 14.74 18.95 -4.30
C LEU A 135 16.15 19.28 -4.74
N LEU A 136 16.41 19.36 -6.07
CA LEU A 136 17.77 19.41 -6.62
C LEU A 136 18.56 20.65 -6.19
N SER A 137 17.90 21.75 -5.86
CA SER A 137 18.53 23.00 -5.39
C SER A 137 18.68 23.08 -3.88
N LEU A 138 18.14 22.13 -3.11
CA LEU A 138 18.17 22.19 -1.65
C LEU A 138 19.49 21.64 -1.08
N GLU A 139 19.97 22.32 -0.06
CA GLU A 139 21.05 21.86 0.81
C GLU A 139 20.49 21.66 2.21
N LEU A 140 20.47 20.41 2.68
CA LEU A 140 19.74 20.01 3.87
C LEU A 140 20.67 19.36 4.90
N THR A 141 20.35 19.51 6.18
CA THR A 141 20.85 18.69 7.26
C THR A 141 20.13 17.35 7.23
N GLY A 142 18.79 17.37 7.17
CA GLY A 142 17.99 16.18 7.18
C GLY A 142 16.59 16.40 6.56
N ALA A 143 15.83 15.32 6.47
CA ALA A 143 14.47 15.34 5.98
C ALA A 143 13.54 14.51 6.87
N TRP A 144 12.29 14.96 7.01
CA TRP A 144 11.20 14.17 7.53
C TRP A 144 10.16 13.94 6.44
N VAL A 145 9.85 12.67 6.17
CA VAL A 145 8.83 12.24 5.20
C VAL A 145 7.63 11.75 5.98
N ASN A 146 6.60 12.57 6.03
CA ASN A 146 5.36 12.24 6.73
C ASN A 146 4.42 11.47 5.81
N GLU A 147 3.83 10.38 6.32
CA GLU A 147 3.02 9.41 5.57
C GLU A 147 3.76 8.89 4.32
N ALA A 148 4.92 8.29 4.54
CA ALA A 148 5.81 7.81 3.47
C ALA A 148 5.13 6.82 2.50
N ARG A 149 4.06 6.14 2.93
CA ARG A 149 3.23 5.28 2.07
C ARG A 149 2.56 6.02 0.91
N GLU A 150 2.41 7.32 1.00
CA GLU A 150 1.75 8.13 -0.03
C GLU A 150 2.74 8.66 -1.08
N LEU A 151 4.04 8.41 -0.89
CA LEU A 151 5.09 8.97 -1.72
C LEU A 151 5.82 7.88 -2.52
N PRO A 152 6.15 8.16 -3.79
CA PRO A 152 6.96 7.24 -4.58
C PRO A 152 8.39 7.17 -4.02
N LYS A 153 9.00 5.99 -4.09
CA LYS A 153 10.39 5.75 -3.63
C LYS A 153 11.39 6.74 -4.23
N ALA A 154 11.19 7.19 -5.46
CA ALA A 154 12.05 8.16 -6.13
C ALA A 154 12.22 9.48 -5.34
N VAL A 155 11.21 9.90 -4.57
CA VAL A 155 11.30 11.07 -3.70
C VAL A 155 12.28 10.80 -2.57
N ILE A 156 12.23 9.63 -1.95
CA ILE A 156 13.14 9.23 -0.87
C ILE A 156 14.57 9.14 -1.42
N ASP A 157 14.76 8.51 -2.59
CA ASP A 157 16.05 8.42 -3.26
C ASP A 157 16.61 9.81 -3.58
N GLY A 158 15.77 10.75 -4.05
CA GLY A 158 16.12 12.14 -4.28
C GLY A 158 16.61 12.85 -3.02
N LEU A 159 15.97 12.62 -1.88
CA LEU A 159 16.37 13.20 -0.60
C LEU A 159 17.72 12.67 -0.12
N THR A 160 18.07 11.40 -0.36
CA THR A 160 19.38 10.85 0.05
C THR A 160 20.57 11.62 -0.55
N HIS A 161 20.38 12.27 -1.70
CA HIS A 161 21.39 13.09 -2.34
C HIS A 161 21.47 14.53 -1.82
N ARG A 162 20.53 14.96 -0.97
CA ARG A 162 20.38 16.36 -0.51
C ARG A 162 20.72 16.54 0.96
N VAL A 163 20.56 15.51 1.78
CA VAL A 163 20.88 15.54 3.21
C VAL A 163 22.39 15.50 3.44
N GLY A 164 22.86 16.15 4.50
CA GLY A 164 24.28 16.27 4.84
C GLY A 164 25.04 17.38 4.13
N ARG A 165 24.35 18.23 3.34
CA ARG A 165 24.96 19.35 2.63
C ARG A 165 24.90 20.69 3.39
N TYR A 166 24.11 20.75 4.44
CA TYR A 166 24.00 21.90 5.32
C TYR A 166 24.17 21.47 6.78
N PRO A 167 24.85 22.24 7.64
CA PRO A 167 25.60 23.45 7.34
C PRO A 167 26.86 23.19 6.48
N THR A 168 27.43 24.28 5.94
CA THR A 168 28.65 24.20 5.12
C THR A 168 29.85 23.74 5.95
N GLN A 169 30.91 23.29 5.29
CA GLN A 169 32.14 22.88 6.00
C GLN A 169 32.78 24.02 6.80
N SER A 170 32.63 25.28 6.33
CA SER A 170 33.09 26.48 7.07
C SER A 170 32.32 26.70 8.38
N ASP A 171 31.09 26.16 8.46
CA ASP A 171 30.26 26.17 9.67
C ASP A 171 30.38 24.88 10.49
N GLY A 172 31.37 24.06 10.19
CA GLY A 172 31.65 22.79 10.88
C GLY A 172 31.02 21.55 10.25
N GLY A 173 30.24 21.69 9.17
CA GLY A 173 29.56 20.61 8.50
C GLY A 173 28.43 19.97 9.34
N ALA A 174 27.62 19.13 8.73
CA ALA A 174 26.59 18.38 9.44
C ALA A 174 27.22 17.29 10.32
N SER A 175 26.99 17.35 11.62
CA SER A 175 27.46 16.33 12.55
C SER A 175 26.56 15.11 12.64
N TRP A 176 25.30 15.28 12.33
CA TRP A 176 24.33 14.24 11.97
C TRP A 176 23.55 14.69 10.74
N TYR A 177 23.26 13.75 9.86
CA TYR A 177 22.38 13.93 8.71
C TYR A 177 21.64 12.64 8.38
N GLY A 178 20.47 12.75 7.79
CA GLY A 178 19.68 11.57 7.40
C GLY A 178 18.22 11.88 7.09
N ILE A 179 17.47 10.81 6.90
CA ILE A 179 16.03 10.86 6.58
C ILE A 179 15.27 10.09 7.65
N ILE A 180 14.25 10.71 8.20
CA ILE A 180 13.28 10.07 9.09
C ILE A 180 11.93 10.01 8.39
N MET A 181 11.20 8.94 8.63
CA MET A 181 9.92 8.70 7.96
C MET A 181 8.91 8.14 8.95
N ASP A 182 7.66 8.54 8.84
CA ASP A 182 6.56 7.89 9.53
C ASP A 182 5.45 7.49 8.55
N THR A 183 4.73 6.45 8.89
CA THR A 183 3.60 5.98 8.07
C THR A 183 2.66 5.06 8.84
N ASN A 184 1.41 4.98 8.40
CA ASN A 184 0.57 3.81 8.65
C ASN A 184 1.00 2.67 7.72
N PRO A 185 0.65 1.41 8.00
CA PRO A 185 1.01 0.32 7.11
C PRO A 185 0.59 0.58 5.67
N PRO A 186 1.51 0.51 4.71
CA PRO A 186 1.16 0.52 3.30
C PRO A 186 0.64 -0.85 2.86
N ASP A 187 0.27 -0.96 1.59
CA ASP A 187 -0.06 -2.24 1.00
C ASP A 187 1.16 -3.17 0.91
N ALA A 188 0.93 -4.48 0.86
CA ALA A 188 1.99 -5.49 0.89
C ALA A 188 2.88 -5.51 -0.37
N ASP A 189 2.51 -4.81 -1.45
CA ASP A 189 3.31 -4.63 -2.67
C ASP A 189 4.06 -3.29 -2.72
N HIS A 190 3.97 -2.47 -1.67
CA HIS A 190 4.59 -1.15 -1.59
C HIS A 190 6.12 -1.24 -1.36
N TRP A 191 6.89 -0.25 -1.86
CA TRP A 191 8.35 -0.18 -1.68
C TRP A 191 8.79 -0.21 -0.21
N TRP A 192 7.98 0.33 0.71
CA TRP A 192 8.25 0.26 2.14
C TRP A 192 8.29 -1.18 2.65
N HIS A 193 7.27 -1.98 2.31
CA HIS A 193 7.20 -3.39 2.71
C HIS A 193 8.38 -4.18 2.12
N GLU A 194 8.74 -3.89 0.87
CA GLU A 194 9.90 -4.53 0.22
C GLU A 194 11.19 -4.28 0.99
N LEU A 195 11.46 -3.02 1.39
CA LEU A 195 12.68 -2.65 2.10
C LEU A 195 12.67 -3.00 3.59
N ALA A 196 11.49 -2.97 4.24
CA ALA A 196 11.37 -3.23 5.66
C ALA A 196 11.39 -4.73 6.00
N GLU A 197 10.78 -5.57 5.15
CA GLU A 197 10.50 -6.97 5.48
C GLU A 197 11.27 -7.97 4.60
N LYS A 198 11.59 -7.63 3.33
CA LYS A 198 12.16 -8.60 2.39
C LYS A 198 13.62 -8.35 2.06
N ASN A 199 13.94 -7.12 1.62
CA ASN A 199 15.26 -6.75 1.11
C ASN A 199 15.82 -5.54 1.85
N PRO A 200 16.17 -5.66 3.15
CA PRO A 200 16.66 -4.54 3.94
C PRO A 200 18.01 -4.04 3.41
N ILE A 201 18.14 -2.71 3.34
CA ILE A 201 19.41 -2.07 2.99
C ILE A 201 20.33 -2.09 4.19
N GLY A 202 21.41 -2.86 4.09
CA GLY A 202 22.42 -2.99 5.12
C GLY A 202 23.70 -2.17 4.85
N GLY A 203 24.83 -2.61 5.42
CA GLY A 203 26.16 -2.01 5.20
C GLY A 203 26.45 -0.79 6.07
N ARG A 204 27.30 0.13 5.57
CA ARG A 204 27.78 1.29 6.33
C ARG A 204 26.68 2.33 6.60
N PHE A 205 25.68 2.44 5.75
CA PHE A 205 24.55 3.37 5.86
C PHE A 205 23.24 2.59 5.78
N PRO A 206 22.87 1.84 6.84
CA PRO A 206 21.70 1.00 6.83
C PRO A 206 20.43 1.82 6.87
N TRP A 207 19.36 1.27 6.26
CA TRP A 207 18.01 1.74 6.44
C TRP A 207 17.35 0.89 7.51
N LYS A 208 16.77 1.53 8.54
CA LYS A 208 16.11 0.83 9.65
C LYS A 208 14.63 1.18 9.69
N PHE A 209 13.83 0.14 9.87
CA PHE A 209 12.38 0.26 9.96
C PHE A 209 11.92 -0.24 11.32
N TYR A 210 11.15 0.59 12.00
CA TYR A 210 10.56 0.32 13.30
C TYR A 210 9.07 0.08 13.14
N ARG A 211 8.55 -0.93 13.81
CA ARG A 211 7.13 -1.24 13.81
C ARG A 211 6.59 -1.15 15.23
N GLN A 212 5.58 -0.31 15.42
CA GLN A 212 4.88 -0.20 16.68
C GLN A 212 3.89 -1.35 16.86
N PRO A 213 3.59 -1.76 18.10
CA PRO A 213 2.46 -2.64 18.38
C PRO A 213 1.16 -2.04 17.84
N GLY A 214 0.26 -2.90 17.38
CA GLY A 214 -1.08 -2.48 16.96
C GLY A 214 -1.87 -1.84 18.12
N GLY A 215 -2.81 -0.98 17.80
CA GLY A 215 -3.76 -0.42 18.78
C GLY A 215 -4.81 -1.46 19.22
N VAL A 216 -5.14 -2.38 18.31
CA VAL A 216 -6.08 -3.49 18.54
C VAL A 216 -5.46 -4.81 18.08
N LEU A 217 -6.08 -5.92 18.49
CA LEU A 217 -5.77 -7.29 18.08
C LEU A 217 -7.03 -7.96 17.57
N GLU A 218 -6.93 -8.68 16.44
CA GLU A 218 -7.98 -9.59 15.97
C GLU A 218 -8.04 -10.81 16.89
N VAL A 219 -9.24 -11.20 17.29
CA VAL A 219 -9.47 -12.32 18.20
C VAL A 219 -10.29 -13.39 17.51
N SER A 220 -9.83 -14.64 17.60
CA SER A 220 -10.58 -15.78 17.07
C SER A 220 -11.87 -16.01 17.86
N ALA A 221 -12.95 -16.38 17.17
CA ALA A 221 -14.21 -16.72 17.81
C ALA A 221 -14.10 -17.84 18.88
N LYS A 222 -13.07 -18.68 18.78
CA LYS A 222 -12.80 -19.77 19.74
C LYS A 222 -12.22 -19.27 21.07
N ASP A 223 -11.62 -18.07 21.06
CA ASP A 223 -10.92 -17.49 22.21
C ASP A 223 -11.75 -16.41 22.91
N LEU A 224 -13.02 -16.27 22.52
CA LEU A 224 -13.93 -15.27 23.11
C LEU A 224 -14.50 -15.78 24.44
N PRO A 225 -14.67 -14.89 25.44
CA PRO A 225 -15.41 -15.19 26.67
C PRO A 225 -16.92 -15.29 26.41
N GLU A 226 -17.69 -15.79 27.39
CA GLU A 226 -19.15 -15.96 27.27
C GLU A 226 -19.90 -14.66 26.91
N ASN A 227 -19.44 -13.51 27.40
CA ASN A 227 -20.01 -12.19 27.11
C ASN A 227 -18.93 -11.27 26.54
N PRO A 228 -18.57 -11.37 25.23
CA PRO A 228 -17.44 -10.65 24.68
C PRO A 228 -17.54 -9.14 24.83
N GLU A 229 -18.68 -8.53 24.52
CA GLU A 229 -18.87 -7.09 24.58
C GLU A 229 -18.73 -6.54 26.01
N ALA A 230 -19.25 -7.25 27.00
CA ALA A 230 -19.09 -6.87 28.41
C ALA A 230 -17.62 -6.94 28.88
N ASN A 231 -16.79 -7.73 28.20
CA ASN A 231 -15.35 -7.87 28.45
C ASN A 231 -14.48 -6.98 27.52
N GLY A 232 -15.09 -5.97 26.87
CA GLY A 232 -14.35 -5.00 26.07
C GLY A 232 -13.95 -5.47 24.68
N PHE A 233 -14.55 -6.55 24.17
CA PHE A 233 -14.39 -6.98 22.79
C PHE A 233 -15.41 -6.27 21.89
N VAL A 234 -14.99 -5.90 20.69
CA VAL A 234 -15.83 -5.19 19.73
C VAL A 234 -15.97 -6.02 18.47
N PHE A 235 -17.21 -6.28 18.05
CA PHE A 235 -17.50 -6.91 16.76
C PHE A 235 -17.60 -5.85 15.67
N SER A 236 -16.72 -5.90 14.68
CA SER A 236 -16.72 -4.98 13.54
C SER A 236 -16.05 -5.61 12.32
N GLY A 237 -16.54 -5.31 11.11
CA GLY A 237 -16.01 -5.89 9.87
C GLY A 237 -16.08 -7.43 9.86
N ALA A 238 -17.14 -8.01 10.42
CA ALA A 238 -17.35 -9.46 10.58
C ALA A 238 -16.26 -10.19 11.40
N LYS A 239 -15.51 -9.45 12.23
CA LYS A 239 -14.43 -9.96 13.08
C LYS A 239 -14.55 -9.40 14.50
N TRP A 240 -13.93 -10.10 15.46
CA TRP A 240 -13.81 -9.65 16.84
C TRP A 240 -12.45 -9.02 17.10
N TRP A 241 -12.47 -7.94 17.85
CA TRP A 241 -11.29 -7.13 18.17
C TRP A 241 -11.23 -6.83 19.66
N MET A 242 -10.02 -6.74 20.18
CA MET A 242 -9.77 -6.21 21.53
C MET A 242 -8.69 -5.12 21.47
N VAL A 243 -8.74 -4.18 22.41
CA VAL A 243 -7.65 -3.20 22.55
C VAL A 243 -6.36 -3.93 22.93
N ASN A 244 -5.29 -3.65 22.20
CA ASN A 244 -4.01 -4.26 22.48
C ASN A 244 -3.43 -3.72 23.81
N PRO A 245 -3.17 -4.57 24.82
CA PRO A 245 -2.53 -4.12 26.06
C PRO A 245 -1.18 -3.44 25.83
N SER A 246 -0.43 -3.86 24.80
CA SER A 246 0.87 -3.33 24.43
C SER A 246 0.81 -2.12 23.50
N ALA A 247 -0.37 -1.60 23.17
CA ALA A 247 -0.49 -0.41 22.33
C ALA A 247 0.22 0.80 22.98
N GLU A 248 1.05 1.46 22.18
CA GLU A 248 1.79 2.64 22.62
C GLU A 248 0.91 3.91 22.61
N ASN A 249 1.32 4.95 23.32
CA ASN A 249 0.70 6.27 23.35
C ASN A 249 -0.74 6.32 23.90
N LYS A 250 -1.29 5.24 24.46
CA LYS A 250 -2.67 5.20 24.98
C LYS A 250 -2.96 6.27 26.03
N VAL A 251 -1.99 6.63 26.83
CA VAL A 251 -2.12 7.63 27.90
C VAL A 251 -2.40 9.04 27.39
N HIS A 252 -2.09 9.32 26.12
CA HIS A 252 -2.33 10.61 25.46
C HIS A 252 -3.58 10.60 24.56
N LEU A 253 -4.30 9.48 24.50
CA LEU A 253 -5.53 9.34 23.71
C LEU A 253 -6.76 9.41 24.62
N PRO A 254 -7.91 9.88 24.10
CA PRO A 254 -9.17 9.80 24.82
C PRO A 254 -9.49 8.37 25.26
N SER A 255 -10.16 8.22 26.41
CA SER A 255 -10.64 6.91 26.84
C SER A 255 -11.57 6.30 25.79
N GLY A 256 -11.40 5.00 25.49
CA GLY A 256 -12.19 4.31 24.47
C GLY A 256 -11.83 4.66 23.01
N TYR A 257 -10.69 5.34 22.78
CA TYR A 257 -10.30 5.78 21.42
C TYR A 257 -10.29 4.65 20.40
N TYR A 258 -9.63 3.54 20.72
CA TYR A 258 -9.52 2.42 19.78
C TYR A 258 -10.86 1.67 19.61
N GLU A 259 -11.64 1.55 20.65
CA GLU A 259 -12.99 0.94 20.58
C GLU A 259 -13.93 1.76 19.68
N GLN A 260 -13.93 3.08 19.84
CA GLN A 260 -14.72 4.00 19.00
C GLN A 260 -14.23 3.97 17.52
N LEU A 261 -12.94 3.84 17.31
CA LEU A 261 -12.34 3.79 15.98
C LEU A 261 -12.82 2.60 15.15
N LEU A 262 -13.17 1.48 15.78
CA LEU A 262 -13.63 0.26 15.11
C LEU A 262 -15.06 0.38 14.53
N GLY A 263 -15.87 1.28 15.03
CA GLY A 263 -17.28 1.41 14.65
C GLY A 263 -17.50 1.63 13.16
N GLY A 264 -18.27 0.74 12.49
CA GLY A 264 -18.65 0.86 11.09
C GLY A 264 -17.51 0.67 10.07
N LYS A 265 -16.36 0.11 10.49
CA LYS A 265 -15.21 -0.14 9.62
C LYS A 265 -15.17 -1.60 9.15
N ASN A 266 -14.65 -1.82 7.93
CA ASN A 266 -14.36 -3.17 7.47
C ASN A 266 -13.06 -3.72 8.10
N ALA A 267 -12.89 -5.05 8.05
CA ALA A 267 -11.74 -5.72 8.66
C ALA A 267 -10.39 -5.23 8.11
N ASP A 268 -10.28 -5.00 6.81
CA ASP A 268 -9.01 -4.56 6.20
C ASP A 268 -8.63 -3.15 6.62
N TRP A 269 -9.60 -2.25 6.75
CA TRP A 269 -9.38 -0.92 7.31
C TRP A 269 -8.86 -1.02 8.75
N ILE A 270 -9.50 -1.87 9.58
CA ILE A 270 -9.11 -2.06 10.97
C ILE A 270 -7.71 -2.67 11.05
N ARG A 271 -7.41 -3.69 10.26
CA ARG A 271 -6.09 -4.31 10.17
C ARG A 271 -5.01 -3.29 9.81
N CYS A 272 -5.26 -2.45 8.81
CA CYS A 272 -4.33 -1.41 8.40
C CYS A 272 -4.14 -0.34 9.48
N TYR A 273 -5.22 0.36 9.81
CA TYR A 273 -5.12 1.61 10.56
C TYR A 273 -5.17 1.44 12.08
N ALA A 274 -5.81 0.38 12.59
CA ALA A 274 -5.91 0.14 14.02
C ALA A 274 -4.99 -1.00 14.51
N GLU A 275 -4.87 -2.11 13.78
CA GLU A 275 -4.00 -3.21 14.14
C GLU A 275 -2.55 -3.04 13.66
N GLY A 276 -2.30 -2.15 12.68
CA GLY A 276 -0.95 -1.87 12.20
C GLY A 276 -0.36 -2.99 11.33
N LYS A 277 -1.20 -3.73 10.59
CA LYS A 277 -0.80 -4.79 9.67
C LYS A 277 -0.82 -4.33 8.22
N TYR A 278 0.10 -4.87 7.43
CA TYR A 278 0.04 -4.73 5.97
C TYR A 278 -1.22 -5.43 5.44
N THR A 279 -1.99 -4.73 4.64
CA THR A 279 -3.23 -5.25 4.04
C THR A 279 -3.56 -4.46 2.77
N PHE A 280 -4.53 -4.94 2.00
CA PHE A 280 -5.01 -4.23 0.81
C PHE A 280 -6.24 -3.40 1.17
N VAL A 281 -6.07 -2.08 1.26
CA VAL A 281 -7.17 -1.18 1.63
C VAL A 281 -8.02 -0.84 0.39
N GLN A 282 -9.34 -1.00 0.52
CA GLN A 282 -10.29 -0.73 -0.56
C GLN A 282 -10.57 0.77 -0.72
N GLU A 283 -10.44 1.30 -1.95
CA GLU A 283 -10.70 2.71 -2.27
C GLU A 283 -12.10 2.97 -2.86
N GLY A 284 -12.89 1.93 -3.13
CA GLY A 284 -14.21 2.00 -3.74
C GLY A 284 -14.95 0.67 -3.65
N ARG A 285 -15.97 0.46 -4.52
CA ARG A 285 -16.60 -0.85 -4.61
C ARG A 285 -15.73 -1.78 -5.47
N PRO A 286 -15.17 -2.87 -4.91
CA PRO A 286 -14.37 -3.82 -5.68
C PRO A 286 -15.10 -4.32 -6.93
N VAL A 287 -14.34 -4.62 -7.99
CA VAL A 287 -14.90 -5.28 -9.17
C VAL A 287 -15.44 -6.66 -8.81
N TRP A 288 -14.72 -7.37 -7.92
CA TRP A 288 -15.10 -8.69 -7.43
C TRP A 288 -15.27 -8.68 -5.91
N PRO A 289 -16.43 -8.25 -5.38
CA PRO A 289 -16.72 -8.34 -3.94
C PRO A 289 -16.83 -9.79 -3.45
N GLU A 290 -16.89 -10.76 -4.37
CA GLU A 290 -16.87 -12.20 -4.11
C GLU A 290 -15.50 -12.72 -3.70
N TYR A 291 -14.42 -11.95 -3.90
CA TYR A 291 -13.07 -12.36 -3.52
C TYR A 291 -12.81 -12.09 -2.05
N ASP A 292 -12.41 -13.14 -1.34
CA ASP A 292 -11.94 -13.07 0.06
C ASP A 292 -10.48 -13.54 0.11
N ASP A 293 -9.57 -12.63 0.41
CA ASP A 293 -8.13 -12.91 0.40
C ASP A 293 -7.70 -13.89 1.49
N ASP A 294 -8.37 -13.89 2.65
CA ASP A 294 -8.08 -14.83 3.75
C ASP A 294 -8.46 -16.28 3.38
N MET A 295 -9.55 -16.44 2.63
CA MET A 295 -10.04 -17.77 2.23
C MET A 295 -9.43 -18.25 0.92
N MET A 296 -9.12 -17.34 -0.01
CA MET A 296 -8.74 -17.67 -1.39
C MET A 296 -7.25 -17.47 -1.67
N SER A 297 -6.44 -17.09 -0.69
CA SER A 297 -4.98 -17.06 -0.81
C SER A 297 -4.31 -18.16 0.01
N GLY A 298 -3.27 -18.76 -0.56
CA GLY A 298 -2.59 -19.87 0.08
C GLY A 298 -1.33 -20.31 -0.64
N ASP A 299 -0.70 -21.36 -0.14
CA ASP A 299 0.43 -21.97 -0.82
C ASP A 299 -0.11 -22.95 -1.88
N VAL A 300 -0.03 -22.55 -3.14
CA VAL A 300 -0.43 -23.36 -4.30
C VAL A 300 0.78 -23.67 -5.16
N THR A 301 0.86 -24.90 -5.64
CA THR A 301 1.96 -25.43 -6.42
C THR A 301 1.52 -25.81 -7.84
N TYR A 302 2.45 -25.68 -8.76
CA TYR A 302 2.30 -26.17 -10.12
C TYR A 302 2.16 -27.70 -10.12
N ASP A 303 1.25 -28.21 -10.95
CA ASP A 303 1.03 -29.63 -11.16
C ASP A 303 1.21 -29.98 -12.64
N PRO A 304 2.25 -30.77 -13.01
CA PRO A 304 2.52 -31.10 -14.42
C PRO A 304 1.40 -31.87 -15.14
N GLN A 305 0.42 -32.40 -14.42
CA GLN A 305 -0.72 -33.11 -15.01
C GLN A 305 -1.73 -32.17 -15.69
N TYR A 306 -1.69 -30.87 -15.40
CA TYR A 306 -2.61 -29.89 -15.95
C TYR A 306 -1.85 -28.90 -16.83
N PRO A 307 -2.45 -28.45 -17.96
CA PRO A 307 -1.86 -27.42 -18.79
C PRO A 307 -1.73 -26.11 -18.01
N LEU A 308 -0.65 -25.38 -18.28
CA LEU A 308 -0.47 -24.01 -17.80
C LEU A 308 -1.29 -23.08 -18.71
N GLN A 309 -2.20 -22.35 -18.13
CA GLN A 309 -3.01 -21.34 -18.82
C GLN A 309 -2.55 -19.96 -18.36
N ILE A 310 -2.45 -19.04 -19.30
CA ILE A 310 -1.96 -17.69 -19.05
C ILE A 310 -2.99 -16.71 -19.62
N GLY A 311 -3.47 -15.79 -18.80
CA GLY A 311 -4.27 -14.65 -19.25
C GLY A 311 -3.39 -13.44 -19.44
N VAL A 312 -3.49 -12.74 -20.58
CA VAL A 312 -2.67 -11.58 -20.90
C VAL A 312 -3.54 -10.36 -21.20
N ASP A 313 -3.23 -9.25 -20.58
CA ASP A 313 -3.65 -7.91 -20.96
C ASP A 313 -2.51 -7.21 -21.71
N PHE A 314 -2.77 -6.82 -22.97
CA PHE A 314 -1.80 -6.15 -23.82
C PHE A 314 -1.86 -4.63 -23.63
N GLY A 315 -0.75 -3.95 -23.85
CA GLY A 315 -0.66 -2.49 -23.76
C GLY A 315 0.77 -2.07 -23.39
N LEU A 316 0.94 -0.81 -22.98
CA LEU A 316 2.24 -0.30 -22.52
C LEU A 316 2.63 -0.82 -21.12
N THR A 317 1.68 -1.39 -20.41
CA THR A 317 1.90 -2.05 -19.12
C THR A 317 1.34 -3.48 -19.20
N PRO A 318 1.97 -4.36 -20.00
CA PRO A 318 1.44 -5.70 -20.19
C PRO A 318 1.51 -6.51 -18.89
N ALA A 319 0.44 -7.28 -18.66
CA ALA A 319 0.30 -8.15 -17.50
C ALA A 319 -0.05 -9.57 -17.93
N ALA A 320 0.55 -10.58 -17.28
CA ALA A 320 0.24 -11.99 -17.47
C ALA A 320 -0.04 -12.66 -16.12
N ILE A 321 -1.12 -13.42 -16.05
CA ILE A 321 -1.51 -14.21 -14.88
C ILE A 321 -1.45 -15.69 -15.24
N PHE A 322 -0.68 -16.44 -14.45
CA PHE A 322 -0.41 -17.85 -14.66
C PHE A 322 -1.31 -18.71 -13.79
N GLY A 323 -2.07 -19.60 -14.40
CA GLY A 323 -3.01 -20.44 -13.67
C GLY A 323 -3.15 -21.84 -14.24
N GLN A 324 -3.68 -22.73 -13.42
CA GLN A 324 -4.06 -24.08 -13.82
C GLN A 324 -5.49 -24.34 -13.38
N ARG A 325 -6.23 -25.06 -14.20
CA ARG A 325 -7.56 -25.54 -13.87
C ARG A 325 -7.51 -27.05 -13.66
N THR A 326 -7.91 -27.51 -12.48
CA THR A 326 -7.98 -28.93 -12.15
C THR A 326 -9.15 -29.63 -12.86
N SER A 327 -9.13 -30.96 -12.95
CA SER A 327 -10.25 -31.75 -13.51
C SER A 327 -11.57 -31.50 -12.78
N GLY A 328 -11.53 -31.26 -11.47
CA GLY A 328 -12.69 -30.86 -10.67
C GLY A 328 -13.20 -29.46 -10.92
N GLY A 329 -12.47 -28.66 -11.68
CA GLY A 329 -12.83 -27.28 -12.04
C GLY A 329 -12.42 -26.21 -11.03
N ALA A 330 -11.52 -26.52 -10.09
CA ALA A 330 -10.88 -25.52 -9.26
C ALA A 330 -9.74 -24.84 -10.03
N TRP A 331 -9.56 -23.56 -9.78
CA TRP A 331 -8.46 -22.77 -10.30
C TRP A 331 -7.37 -22.55 -9.26
N LYS A 332 -6.13 -22.73 -9.69
CA LYS A 332 -4.92 -22.39 -8.96
C LYS A 332 -4.18 -21.30 -9.70
N ILE A 333 -4.07 -20.11 -9.14
CA ILE A 333 -3.22 -19.03 -9.67
C ILE A 333 -1.85 -19.19 -9.06
N LEU A 334 -0.86 -19.41 -9.92
CA LEU A 334 0.49 -19.85 -9.54
C LEU A 334 1.50 -18.72 -9.47
N ASP A 335 1.38 -17.77 -10.42
CA ASP A 335 2.34 -16.68 -10.58
C ASP A 335 1.73 -15.52 -11.35
N GLU A 336 2.44 -14.40 -11.39
CA GLU A 336 2.10 -13.19 -12.14
C GLU A 336 3.35 -12.57 -12.76
N LEU A 337 3.19 -11.92 -13.91
CA LEU A 337 4.21 -11.08 -14.54
C LEU A 337 3.56 -9.75 -14.90
N VAL A 338 3.97 -8.69 -14.23
CA VAL A 338 3.50 -7.33 -14.47
C VAL A 338 4.69 -6.46 -14.81
N THR A 339 4.61 -5.80 -15.95
CA THR A 339 5.71 -4.97 -16.45
C THR A 339 5.24 -3.53 -16.61
N PHE A 340 6.18 -2.60 -16.78
CA PHE A 340 5.90 -1.18 -16.97
C PHE A 340 6.71 -0.68 -18.17
N ASP A 341 6.07 0.13 -19.02
CA ASP A 341 6.70 0.73 -20.22
C ASP A 341 7.49 -0.30 -21.04
N MET A 342 6.84 -1.43 -21.33
CA MET A 342 7.47 -2.56 -21.99
C MET A 342 6.77 -2.92 -23.30
N GLY A 343 7.50 -2.93 -24.39
CA GLY A 343 6.99 -3.39 -25.68
C GLY A 343 6.76 -4.91 -25.71
N LEU A 344 5.90 -5.35 -26.64
CA LEU A 344 5.44 -6.73 -26.76
C LEU A 344 6.57 -7.75 -26.97
N GLU A 345 7.59 -7.41 -27.76
CA GLU A 345 8.73 -8.28 -28.03
C GLU A 345 9.49 -8.62 -26.74
N ARG A 346 9.84 -7.60 -25.97
CA ARG A 346 10.53 -7.77 -24.70
C ARG A 346 9.66 -8.48 -23.67
N PHE A 347 8.38 -8.18 -23.63
CA PHE A 347 7.43 -8.88 -22.78
C PHE A 347 7.34 -10.38 -23.11
N GLY A 348 7.34 -10.74 -24.40
CA GLY A 348 7.37 -12.13 -24.86
C GLY A 348 8.63 -12.87 -24.40
N GLN A 349 9.79 -12.21 -24.39
CA GLN A 349 11.04 -12.77 -23.88
C GLN A 349 11.01 -13.00 -22.36
N GLU A 350 10.49 -12.03 -21.59
CA GLU A 350 10.32 -12.16 -20.15
C GLU A 350 9.32 -13.30 -19.81
N LEU A 351 8.26 -13.43 -20.59
CA LEU A 351 7.28 -14.51 -20.44
C LEU A 351 7.94 -15.89 -20.66
N LEU A 352 8.74 -16.04 -21.72
CA LEU A 352 9.52 -17.26 -22.01
C LEU A 352 10.47 -17.58 -20.86
N ALA A 353 11.26 -16.60 -20.40
CA ALA A 353 12.22 -16.78 -19.32
C ALA A 353 11.52 -17.25 -18.03
N LYS A 354 10.40 -16.63 -17.69
CA LYS A 354 9.62 -16.99 -16.50
C LYS A 354 9.04 -18.39 -16.59
N ILE A 355 8.51 -18.79 -17.75
CA ILE A 355 7.99 -20.14 -17.97
C ILE A 355 9.10 -21.16 -17.86
N ALA A 356 10.25 -20.91 -18.50
CA ALA A 356 11.39 -21.81 -18.43
C ALA A 356 11.93 -22.02 -17.00
N ALA A 357 11.95 -20.95 -16.22
CA ALA A 357 12.44 -20.98 -14.84
C ALA A 357 11.47 -21.67 -13.86
N SER A 358 10.15 -21.50 -14.04
CA SER A 358 9.17 -21.89 -13.02
C SER A 358 8.25 -23.04 -13.44
N PHE A 359 8.07 -23.30 -14.75
CA PHE A 359 7.07 -24.21 -15.30
C PHE A 359 7.66 -25.12 -16.39
N ASN A 360 8.84 -25.66 -16.15
CA ASN A 360 9.55 -26.48 -17.14
C ASN A 360 8.68 -27.60 -17.70
N LYS A 361 8.68 -27.76 -19.05
CA LYS A 361 7.89 -28.74 -19.82
C LYS A 361 6.36 -28.56 -19.74
N ALA A 362 5.85 -27.41 -19.29
CA ALA A 362 4.42 -27.16 -19.28
C ALA A 362 3.85 -27.07 -20.71
N GLU A 363 2.69 -27.70 -20.94
CA GLU A 363 1.86 -27.33 -22.09
C GLU A 363 1.23 -25.96 -21.80
N VAL A 364 1.55 -24.95 -22.63
CA VAL A 364 1.18 -23.56 -22.38
C VAL A 364 0.07 -23.12 -23.34
N MET A 365 -1.00 -22.53 -22.79
CA MET A 365 -2.08 -21.91 -23.55
C MET A 365 -2.23 -20.45 -23.10
N ILE A 366 -2.19 -19.51 -24.04
CA ILE A 366 -2.31 -18.08 -23.75
C ILE A 366 -3.64 -17.54 -24.24
N TRP A 367 -4.33 -16.80 -23.38
CA TRP A 367 -5.59 -16.12 -23.66
C TRP A 367 -5.43 -14.61 -23.46
N GLY A 368 -5.93 -13.80 -24.36
CA GLY A 368 -5.76 -12.35 -24.22
C GLY A 368 -6.92 -11.54 -24.80
N ASP A 369 -6.76 -10.22 -24.69
CA ASP A 369 -7.71 -9.25 -25.23
C ASP A 369 -7.90 -9.47 -26.76
N PRO A 370 -9.13 -9.62 -27.26
CA PRO A 370 -9.39 -9.62 -28.70
C PRO A 370 -8.86 -8.40 -29.45
N ALA A 371 -8.68 -7.26 -28.77
CA ALA A 371 -8.03 -6.09 -29.36
C ALA A 371 -6.57 -6.34 -29.78
N GLY A 372 -5.89 -7.33 -29.18
CA GLY A 372 -4.58 -7.78 -29.59
C GLY A 372 -4.50 -8.44 -30.99
N ASN A 373 -5.66 -8.66 -31.63
CA ASN A 373 -5.76 -9.04 -33.05
C ASN A 373 -5.67 -7.86 -34.03
N LYS A 374 -5.66 -6.61 -33.53
CA LYS A 374 -5.40 -5.45 -34.38
C LYS A 374 -3.92 -5.47 -34.79
N ARG A 375 -3.65 -5.25 -36.08
CA ARG A 375 -2.30 -5.11 -36.59
C ARG A 375 -1.67 -3.84 -36.04
N ASP A 376 -0.42 -3.95 -35.65
CA ASP A 376 0.40 -2.78 -35.35
C ASP A 376 0.60 -1.95 -36.63
N GLU A 377 0.48 -0.64 -36.56
CA GLU A 377 0.59 0.25 -37.71
C GLU A 377 2.01 0.28 -38.31
N ILE A 378 3.03 -0.16 -37.55
CA ILE A 378 4.43 -0.13 -37.95
C ILE A 378 4.89 -1.50 -38.49
N TYR A 379 4.52 -2.59 -37.81
CA TYR A 379 5.06 -3.93 -38.09
C TYR A 379 4.07 -4.88 -38.79
N GLU A 380 2.82 -4.47 -38.96
CA GLU A 380 1.73 -5.27 -39.55
C GLU A 380 1.46 -6.63 -38.87
N VAL A 381 2.05 -6.86 -37.68
CA VAL A 381 1.95 -8.11 -36.93
C VAL A 381 1.01 -7.93 -35.74
N THR A 382 0.15 -8.90 -35.47
CA THR A 382 -0.69 -8.87 -34.29
C THR A 382 0.07 -9.33 -33.04
N ALA A 383 -0.38 -8.94 -31.83
CA ALA A 383 0.19 -9.42 -30.58
C ALA A 383 0.14 -10.95 -30.48
N PHE A 384 -0.91 -11.58 -30.98
CA PHE A 384 -1.03 -13.03 -30.99
C PHE A 384 -0.09 -13.69 -32.00
N ASP A 385 0.13 -13.08 -33.17
CA ASP A 385 1.09 -13.61 -34.16
C ASP A 385 2.51 -13.56 -33.63
N HIS A 386 2.86 -12.49 -32.92
CA HIS A 386 4.15 -12.41 -32.24
C HIS A 386 4.30 -13.53 -31.19
N LEU A 387 3.33 -13.73 -30.30
CA LEU A 387 3.39 -14.81 -29.31
C LEU A 387 3.46 -16.20 -29.97
N ARG A 388 2.77 -16.41 -31.09
CA ARG A 388 2.85 -17.67 -31.86
C ARG A 388 4.21 -17.86 -32.51
N SER A 389 4.81 -16.78 -33.02
CA SER A 389 6.16 -16.86 -33.68
C SER A 389 7.27 -17.28 -32.71
N ILE A 390 7.10 -16.98 -31.42
CA ILE A 390 8.01 -17.41 -30.36
C ILE A 390 7.63 -18.75 -29.71
N GLY A 391 6.63 -19.46 -30.27
CA GLY A 391 6.29 -20.84 -29.93
C GLY A 391 5.08 -21.06 -29.03
N PHE A 392 4.32 -20.02 -28.66
CA PHE A 392 3.16 -20.17 -27.82
C PHE A 392 1.87 -20.53 -28.59
N LYS A 393 1.01 -21.34 -27.98
CA LYS A 393 -0.40 -21.48 -28.39
C LYS A 393 -1.18 -20.29 -27.82
N ALA A 394 -1.30 -19.19 -28.57
CA ALA A 394 -1.96 -17.96 -28.14
C ALA A 394 -3.21 -17.68 -28.96
N SER A 395 -4.30 -17.34 -28.29
CA SER A 395 -5.60 -17.06 -28.89
C SER A 395 -6.33 -15.92 -28.20
N PRO A 396 -7.07 -15.09 -28.94
CA PRO A 396 -7.98 -14.12 -28.32
C PRO A 396 -9.10 -14.84 -27.59
N THR A 397 -9.66 -14.20 -26.58
CA THR A 397 -10.91 -14.63 -25.95
C THR A 397 -12.10 -14.31 -26.85
N ASP A 398 -13.24 -15.01 -26.64
CA ASP A 398 -14.47 -14.85 -27.45
C ASP A 398 -15.12 -13.45 -27.29
N SER A 399 -14.75 -12.68 -26.25
CA SER A 399 -15.36 -11.39 -25.94
C SER A 399 -14.41 -10.47 -25.18
N ASN A 400 -14.48 -9.18 -25.48
CA ASN A 400 -13.83 -8.12 -24.71
C ASN A 400 -14.81 -7.39 -23.77
N ALA A 401 -16.08 -7.78 -23.73
CA ALA A 401 -17.08 -7.14 -22.87
C ALA A 401 -16.72 -7.31 -21.39
N PHE A 402 -16.60 -6.19 -20.68
CA PHE A 402 -16.21 -6.16 -19.27
C PHE A 402 -17.09 -7.06 -18.39
N ASN A 403 -18.42 -6.98 -18.55
CA ASN A 403 -19.34 -7.77 -17.73
C ASN A 403 -19.16 -9.29 -17.95
N VAL A 404 -18.88 -9.72 -19.19
CA VAL A 404 -18.64 -11.14 -19.51
C VAL A 404 -17.36 -11.64 -18.83
N ARG A 405 -16.29 -10.84 -18.84
CA ARG A 405 -15.03 -11.16 -18.16
C ARG A 405 -15.20 -11.16 -16.64
N ARG A 406 -15.92 -10.15 -16.11
CA ARG A 406 -16.20 -10.06 -14.67
C ARG A 406 -16.94 -11.30 -14.17
N GLU A 407 -18.01 -11.72 -14.85
CA GLU A 407 -18.79 -12.90 -14.47
C GLU A 407 -17.97 -14.19 -14.60
N ALA A 408 -17.17 -14.34 -15.65
CA ALA A 408 -16.28 -15.49 -15.80
C ALA A 408 -15.26 -15.56 -14.66
N ALA A 409 -14.73 -14.42 -14.21
CA ALA A 409 -13.80 -14.33 -13.10
C ALA A 409 -14.47 -14.58 -11.74
N ALA A 410 -15.71 -14.14 -11.54
CA ALA A 410 -16.47 -14.38 -10.31
C ALA A 410 -16.89 -15.85 -10.13
N ALA A 411 -17.08 -16.58 -11.24
CA ALA A 411 -17.61 -17.94 -11.21
C ALA A 411 -16.82 -18.92 -10.31
N PRO A 412 -15.47 -19.00 -10.37
CA PRO A 412 -14.72 -19.86 -9.46
C PRO A 412 -14.71 -19.34 -8.02
N MET A 413 -14.89 -18.05 -7.76
CA MET A 413 -14.94 -17.49 -6.41
C MET A 413 -16.22 -17.92 -5.67
N ASN A 414 -17.32 -18.04 -6.41
CA ASN A 414 -18.65 -18.37 -5.90
C ASN A 414 -18.93 -19.88 -5.76
N ARG A 415 -17.92 -20.75 -5.90
CA ARG A 415 -18.14 -22.19 -5.78
C ARG A 415 -17.14 -22.87 -4.89
N LEU A 416 -17.54 -24.01 -4.36
CA LEU A 416 -16.65 -24.93 -3.65
C LEU A 416 -16.35 -26.14 -4.54
N VAL A 417 -15.11 -26.62 -4.49
CA VAL A 417 -14.66 -27.84 -5.16
C VAL A 417 -13.96 -28.71 -4.11
N GLY A 418 -14.56 -29.86 -3.81
CA GLY A 418 -14.05 -30.74 -2.75
C GLY A 418 -14.04 -30.08 -1.35
N GLY A 419 -15.00 -29.19 -1.07
CA GLY A 419 -15.10 -28.48 0.22
C GLY A 419 -14.14 -27.30 0.37
N LYS A 420 -13.37 -26.94 -0.68
CA LYS A 420 -12.44 -25.79 -0.70
C LYS A 420 -12.92 -24.74 -1.71
N PRO A 421 -12.50 -23.48 -1.57
CA PRO A 421 -12.80 -22.46 -2.58
C PRO A 421 -12.41 -22.92 -3.98
N GLY A 422 -13.26 -22.62 -4.97
CA GLY A 422 -13.00 -22.96 -6.36
C GLY A 422 -11.90 -22.11 -7.02
N LEU A 423 -11.42 -21.08 -6.34
CA LEU A 423 -10.25 -20.25 -6.68
C LEU A 423 -9.26 -20.28 -5.51
N MET A 424 -8.00 -20.56 -5.81
CA MET A 424 -6.88 -20.39 -4.87
C MET A 424 -5.74 -19.65 -5.54
N ILE A 425 -5.23 -18.61 -4.91
CA ILE A 425 -4.16 -17.75 -5.41
C ILE A 425 -2.92 -17.93 -4.54
N ASN A 426 -1.75 -18.11 -5.17
CA ASN A 426 -0.50 -18.19 -4.44
C ASN A 426 -0.21 -16.85 -3.71
N LYS A 427 0.20 -16.94 -2.45
CA LYS A 427 0.52 -15.77 -1.61
C LYS A 427 1.53 -14.81 -2.23
N LYS A 428 2.43 -15.30 -3.10
CA LYS A 428 3.42 -14.47 -3.82
C LYS A 428 2.81 -13.57 -4.91
N CYS A 429 1.58 -13.88 -5.37
CA CYS A 429 0.88 -13.10 -6.42
C CYS A 429 0.25 -11.84 -5.81
N LEU A 430 1.07 -10.91 -5.38
CA LEU A 430 0.61 -9.73 -4.63
C LEU A 430 -0.24 -8.78 -5.46
N ARG A 431 0.08 -8.64 -6.76
CA ARG A 431 -0.60 -7.68 -7.62
C ARG A 431 -1.99 -8.14 -8.03
N VAL A 432 -2.16 -9.41 -8.41
CA VAL A 432 -3.50 -9.94 -8.70
C VAL A 432 -4.36 -9.99 -7.44
N ARG A 433 -3.80 -10.40 -6.29
CA ARG A 433 -4.50 -10.36 -5.00
C ARG A 433 -4.97 -8.96 -4.66
N LYS A 434 -4.11 -7.95 -4.78
CA LYS A 434 -4.48 -6.55 -4.58
C LYS A 434 -5.54 -6.08 -5.56
N SER A 435 -5.40 -6.43 -6.85
CA SER A 435 -6.41 -6.11 -7.86
C SER A 435 -7.79 -6.64 -7.47
N LEU A 436 -7.87 -7.91 -7.04
CA LEU A 436 -9.12 -8.56 -6.66
C LEU A 436 -9.67 -8.06 -5.33
N SER A 437 -8.82 -7.75 -4.35
CA SER A 437 -9.20 -7.23 -3.03
C SER A 437 -9.70 -5.78 -3.04
N GLY A 438 -9.76 -5.13 -4.20
CA GLY A 438 -10.30 -3.77 -4.34
C GLY A 438 -9.34 -2.74 -4.92
N GLY A 439 -8.13 -3.12 -5.34
CA GLY A 439 -7.25 -2.26 -6.15
C GLY A 439 -7.86 -1.94 -7.52
N TYR A 440 -8.65 -2.86 -8.08
CA TYR A 440 -9.50 -2.64 -9.25
C TYR A 440 -10.95 -2.45 -8.79
N PHE A 441 -11.48 -1.22 -8.93
CA PHE A 441 -12.71 -0.81 -8.27
C PHE A 441 -13.54 0.17 -9.10
N PHE A 442 -14.83 0.26 -8.75
CA PHE A 442 -15.74 1.28 -9.25
C PHE A 442 -15.67 2.52 -8.36
N LYS A 443 -15.33 3.66 -8.96
CA LYS A 443 -15.23 4.93 -8.22
C LYS A 443 -16.62 5.41 -7.79
N ARG A 444 -16.72 5.82 -6.52
CA ARG A 444 -17.93 6.46 -5.97
C ARG A 444 -18.15 7.82 -6.63
N GLN A 445 -19.37 8.09 -7.06
CA GLN A 445 -19.84 9.40 -7.51
C GLN A 445 -20.65 10.04 -6.39
N SER A 446 -20.27 11.25 -5.98
CA SER A 446 -21.08 12.06 -5.07
C SER A 446 -22.19 12.71 -5.88
N LEU A 447 -23.41 12.22 -5.74
CA LEU A 447 -24.62 12.91 -6.16
C LEU A 447 -25.19 13.56 -4.90
N GLY A 448 -25.46 14.86 -4.94
CA GLY A 448 -26.09 15.56 -3.81
C GLY A 448 -27.31 14.79 -3.27
N ALA A 449 -27.65 14.99 -1.98
CA ALA A 449 -28.78 14.34 -1.30
C ALA A 449 -28.65 12.86 -0.93
N GLY A 450 -27.44 12.38 -0.54
CA GLY A 450 -27.33 11.09 0.17
C GLY A 450 -27.44 9.82 -0.70
N GLN A 451 -27.58 9.94 -2.03
CA GLN A 451 -27.56 8.79 -2.91
C GLN A 451 -26.14 8.43 -3.34
N GLU A 452 -25.71 7.22 -3.01
CA GLU A 452 -24.45 6.65 -3.49
C GLU A 452 -24.65 6.03 -4.88
N ARG A 453 -23.92 6.55 -5.87
CA ARG A 453 -23.80 5.94 -7.18
C ARG A 453 -22.35 5.63 -7.48
N PHE A 454 -22.09 4.49 -8.07
CA PHE A 454 -20.78 4.13 -8.58
C PHE A 454 -20.77 4.33 -10.10
N LYS A 455 -19.58 4.60 -10.66
CA LYS A 455 -19.40 4.61 -12.12
C LYS A 455 -19.75 3.24 -12.69
N ASP A 456 -20.31 3.21 -13.89
CA ASP A 456 -20.69 1.95 -14.59
C ASP A 456 -19.46 1.13 -15.02
N MET A 457 -18.31 1.79 -15.19
CA MET A 457 -17.02 1.16 -15.49
C MET A 457 -16.03 1.39 -14.37
N PRO A 458 -15.20 0.40 -14.05
CA PRO A 458 -14.18 0.55 -13.03
C PRO A 458 -13.08 1.51 -13.47
N VAL A 459 -12.32 2.00 -12.49
CA VAL A 459 -11.20 2.91 -12.72
C VAL A 459 -10.07 2.16 -13.41
N LYS A 460 -9.58 2.69 -14.52
CA LYS A 460 -8.34 2.21 -15.13
C LYS A 460 -7.15 2.78 -14.36
N ASN A 461 -6.44 1.91 -13.67
CA ASN A 461 -5.27 2.19 -12.87
C ASN A 461 -4.22 1.07 -13.03
N GLU A 462 -3.11 1.12 -12.30
CA GLU A 462 -2.07 0.09 -12.37
C GLU A 462 -2.55 -1.33 -12.01
N HIS A 463 -3.63 -1.45 -11.20
CA HIS A 463 -4.19 -2.74 -10.80
C HIS A 463 -5.19 -3.29 -11.80
N SER A 464 -5.72 -2.45 -12.70
CA SER A 464 -6.69 -2.87 -13.70
C SER A 464 -6.10 -3.85 -14.71
N HIS A 465 -4.80 -3.72 -15.04
CA HIS A 465 -4.12 -4.63 -15.97
C HIS A 465 -4.07 -6.08 -15.46
N CYS A 466 -3.79 -6.26 -14.17
CA CYS A 466 -3.84 -7.59 -13.53
C CYS A 466 -5.26 -8.15 -13.51
N GLY A 467 -6.25 -7.31 -13.18
CA GLY A 467 -7.65 -7.70 -13.15
C GLY A 467 -8.18 -8.08 -14.52
N ASP A 468 -7.81 -7.33 -15.58
CA ASP A 468 -8.18 -7.63 -16.94
C ASP A 468 -7.50 -8.93 -17.45
N ALA A 469 -6.19 -9.10 -17.19
CA ALA A 469 -5.45 -10.33 -17.50
C ALA A 469 -6.07 -11.56 -16.80
N PHE A 470 -6.44 -11.43 -15.52
CA PHE A 470 -7.15 -12.47 -14.77
C PHE A 470 -8.52 -12.77 -15.41
N GLY A 471 -9.27 -11.74 -15.81
CA GLY A 471 -10.53 -11.89 -16.53
C GLY A 471 -10.38 -12.66 -17.85
N TYR A 472 -9.33 -12.38 -18.63
CA TYR A 472 -9.03 -13.11 -19.87
C TYR A 472 -8.64 -14.57 -19.60
N LEU A 473 -7.87 -14.83 -18.53
CA LEU A 473 -7.53 -16.19 -18.10
C LEU A 473 -8.80 -17.00 -17.80
N MET A 474 -9.72 -16.46 -17.02
CA MET A 474 -10.95 -17.16 -16.63
C MET A 474 -11.87 -17.39 -17.84
N LEU A 475 -12.02 -16.37 -18.69
CA LEU A 475 -12.86 -16.43 -19.88
C LEU A 475 -12.33 -17.46 -20.89
N GLY A 476 -11.04 -17.37 -21.25
CA GLY A 476 -10.38 -18.28 -22.18
C GLY A 476 -10.26 -19.70 -21.64
N GLY A 477 -10.02 -19.85 -20.34
CA GLY A 477 -9.93 -21.13 -19.63
C GLY A 477 -11.26 -21.85 -19.45
N GLY A 478 -12.35 -21.33 -20.01
CA GLY A 478 -13.62 -22.05 -20.20
C GLY A 478 -14.70 -21.78 -19.14
N GLU A 479 -14.55 -20.76 -18.27
CA GLU A 479 -15.60 -20.43 -17.29
C GLU A 479 -16.86 -19.90 -17.98
N GLN A 480 -16.76 -19.16 -19.08
CA GLN A 480 -17.92 -18.72 -19.87
C GLN A 480 -18.76 -19.88 -20.44
N ARG A 481 -18.10 -20.92 -20.96
CA ARG A 481 -18.81 -22.09 -21.50
C ARG A 481 -19.60 -22.82 -20.43
N ARG A 482 -19.11 -22.81 -19.20
CA ARG A 482 -19.75 -23.40 -18.03
C ARG A 482 -20.98 -22.60 -17.59
N LEU A 483 -20.89 -21.27 -17.59
CA LEU A 483 -22.03 -20.39 -17.32
C LEU A 483 -23.15 -20.58 -18.35
N ARG A 484 -22.81 -20.69 -19.63
CA ARG A 484 -23.79 -20.97 -20.70
C ARG A 484 -24.41 -22.38 -20.59
N ARG A 485 -23.62 -23.39 -20.18
CA ARG A 485 -24.12 -24.77 -19.97
C ARG A 485 -24.98 -24.90 -18.71
N GLY A 486 -24.68 -24.15 -17.65
CA GLY A 486 -25.50 -24.12 -16.43
C GLY A 486 -26.93 -23.62 -16.66
N ASN A 487 -27.11 -22.74 -17.64
CA ASN A 487 -28.48 -22.30 -18.07
C ASN A 487 -29.22 -23.31 -18.93
N TYR A 488 -28.60 -24.41 -19.43
CA TYR A 488 -29.20 -25.42 -20.25
C TYR A 488 -29.14 -26.86 -19.69
N GLY A 489 -28.58 -27.03 -18.49
CA GLY A 489 -28.25 -28.35 -17.97
C GLY A 489 -28.71 -28.62 -16.54
N ASN A 490 -29.88 -28.18 -16.10
CA ASN A 490 -30.51 -28.71 -14.90
C ASN A 490 -31.56 -29.77 -15.28
N SER A 491 -31.09 -30.92 -15.78
CA SER A 491 -31.77 -32.17 -15.63
C SER A 491 -30.95 -33.08 -14.69
N PHE A 492 -30.83 -32.67 -13.42
CA PHE A 492 -30.53 -33.60 -12.32
C PHE A 492 -31.79 -33.68 -11.48
N ALA A 493 -32.36 -34.87 -11.49
CA ALA A 493 -33.48 -35.25 -10.65
C ALA A 493 -33.15 -34.96 -9.16
N GLY A 494 -34.06 -34.27 -8.47
CA GLY A 494 -34.18 -34.32 -7.03
C GLY A 494 -33.56 -33.15 -6.23
N GLY A 495 -33.46 -31.94 -6.77
CA GLY A 495 -33.15 -30.76 -5.96
C GLY A 495 -34.30 -29.76 -5.94
N GLN A 496 -34.86 -29.48 -4.78
CA GLN A 496 -35.83 -28.37 -4.64
C GLN A 496 -35.08 -27.05 -4.91
N THR A 497 -35.55 -26.31 -5.91
CA THR A 497 -35.12 -24.94 -6.14
C THR A 497 -35.90 -24.03 -5.19
N PHE A 498 -35.22 -23.38 -4.29
CA PHE A 498 -35.79 -22.33 -3.46
C PHE A 498 -35.84 -21.03 -4.28
N ASN A 499 -37.04 -20.48 -4.41
CA ASN A 499 -37.24 -19.17 -4.97
C ASN A 499 -37.36 -18.17 -3.82
N ALA A 500 -36.31 -17.37 -3.59
CA ALA A 500 -36.22 -16.45 -2.44
C ALA A 500 -37.34 -15.40 -2.39
N ALA A 501 -38.06 -15.19 -3.50
CA ALA A 501 -39.22 -14.26 -3.54
C ALA A 501 -40.57 -14.89 -3.12
N THR A 502 -40.66 -16.21 -3.03
CA THR A 502 -41.92 -16.91 -2.75
C THR A 502 -41.88 -17.84 -1.52
N ASP A 503 -40.67 -18.23 -1.06
CA ASP A 503 -40.53 -19.26 -0.04
C ASP A 503 -40.15 -18.73 1.35
N PHE A 504 -40.02 -17.41 1.52
CA PHE A 504 -39.82 -16.77 2.82
C PHE A 504 -40.90 -15.72 3.09
N GLU A 505 -41.79 -16.01 4.02
CA GLU A 505 -42.60 -14.97 4.68
C GLU A 505 -41.69 -14.28 5.73
N ILE A 506 -41.54 -12.96 5.61
CA ILE A 506 -40.85 -12.13 6.60
C ILE A 506 -41.88 -11.81 7.68
N PHE A 507 -41.68 -12.36 8.90
CA PHE A 507 -42.34 -11.93 10.11
C PHE A 507 -41.60 -10.75 10.75
#